data_a68a599df93d46ef0b34d76cb64940c1
#
_entry.id   a68a599df93d46ef0b34d76cb64940c1
#
_cell.length_a   1.000
_cell.length_b   1.000
_cell.length_c   1.000
_cell.angle_alpha   90.00
_cell.angle_beta   90.00
_cell.angle_gamma   90.00
#
_symmetry.space_group_name_H-M   'P 1'
#
loop_
_entity.id
_entity.type
_entity.pdbx_description
1 polymer ?
#
loop_
_entity_poly.entity_id
_entity_poly.type
_entity_poly.pdbx_seq_one_letter_code
_entity_poly.pdbx_strand_id
1 'polypeptide(L)'
;PFAKTKRTVLQCPEQEIRDVEYSPDSKWLTYSRPAPNKMSVVYVYNLASAKEYPVTEKWYDSSSPTFSTDGKYLIFTSDRDFRPIYSRIEWNFAYTDRSGVYMTMLAAGTPSPLLPTDSESVNISEDKKDEAAPAEAAKDKKAAKASKDAGNAASGKKTVDVKIDINGLVDRTIKLPVGGSRSYFSDGKKLWYRDGRGTQVLDFETGKSEQCSEGMVIYRPGDKKALSTAKGKWTAVNFP
;
A
#
# COMPACT_ATOMS: atom_id res chain seq x y z
N PRO A 1 27.97 12.46 -9.96
CA PRO A 1 27.71 12.33 -11.38
C PRO A 1 26.67 11.23 -11.57
N PHE A 2 25.45 11.62 -11.95
CA PHE A 2 24.40 10.65 -12.28
C PHE A 2 24.78 9.98 -13.60
N ALA A 3 24.82 8.66 -13.61
CA ALA A 3 25.03 7.89 -14.83
C ALA A 3 23.96 8.26 -15.84
N LYS A 4 24.37 8.77 -17.02
CA LYS A 4 23.46 9.16 -18.11
C LYS A 4 22.94 7.96 -18.92
N THR A 5 22.97 6.76 -18.37
CA THR A 5 22.51 5.55 -19.05
C THR A 5 20.99 5.42 -18.90
N LYS A 6 20.29 5.46 -20.02
CA LYS A 6 18.85 5.13 -20.07
C LYS A 6 18.71 3.64 -20.34
N ARG A 7 17.89 2.97 -19.55
CA ARG A 7 17.48 1.58 -19.75
C ARG A 7 15.97 1.54 -19.94
N THR A 8 15.51 0.97 -21.04
CA THR A 8 14.09 0.64 -21.21
C THR A 8 13.80 -0.60 -20.36
N VAL A 9 12.94 -0.45 -19.38
CA VAL A 9 12.56 -1.54 -18.44
C VAL A 9 11.39 -2.33 -18.99
N LEU A 10 10.41 -1.61 -19.54
CA LEU A 10 9.18 -2.20 -20.07
C LEU A 10 8.75 -1.39 -21.30
N GLN A 11 8.27 -2.07 -22.32
CA GLN A 11 7.71 -1.47 -23.52
C GLN A 11 6.38 -2.13 -23.87
N CYS A 12 5.35 -1.33 -24.05
CA CYS A 12 4.05 -1.76 -24.53
C CYS A 12 3.75 -1.00 -25.84
N PRO A 13 3.94 -1.61 -27.02
CA PRO A 13 3.84 -0.89 -28.29
C PRO A 13 2.45 -0.40 -28.63
N GLU A 14 1.41 -1.09 -28.14
CA GLU A 14 0.03 -0.85 -28.53
C GLU A 14 -0.75 0.01 -27.53
N GLN A 15 -0.20 0.24 -26.34
CA GLN A 15 -1.00 0.82 -25.25
C GLN A 15 -0.13 1.61 -24.27
N GLU A 16 -0.72 2.62 -23.66
CA GLU A 16 -0.06 3.49 -22.71
C GLU A 16 0.06 2.84 -21.32
N ILE A 17 1.27 2.89 -20.77
CA ILE A 17 1.54 2.52 -19.37
C ILE A 17 1.33 3.77 -18.52
N ARG A 18 0.52 3.67 -17.46
CA ARG A 18 0.15 4.77 -16.57
C ARG A 18 0.46 4.45 -15.12
N ASP A 19 0.43 5.48 -14.28
CA ASP A 19 0.51 5.38 -12.82
C ASP A 19 1.72 4.58 -12.32
N VAL A 20 2.90 4.88 -12.88
CA VAL A 20 4.14 4.14 -12.54
C VAL A 20 4.70 4.60 -11.21
N GLU A 21 4.89 3.67 -10.27
CA GLU A 21 5.47 3.94 -8.96
C GLU A 21 6.48 2.86 -8.57
N TYR A 22 7.56 3.26 -7.87
CA TYR A 22 8.52 2.33 -7.28
C TYR A 22 8.06 1.86 -5.91
N SER A 23 8.34 0.59 -5.59
CA SER A 23 8.22 0.10 -4.22
C SER A 23 9.17 0.84 -3.28
N PRO A 24 8.89 0.90 -1.96
CA PRO A 24 9.74 1.57 -0.97
C PRO A 24 11.19 1.07 -0.94
N ASP A 25 11.43 -0.20 -1.29
CA ASP A 25 12.77 -0.80 -1.40
C ASP A 25 13.40 -0.66 -2.80
N SER A 26 12.68 -0.05 -3.75
CA SER A 26 13.11 0.15 -5.14
C SER A 26 13.43 -1.14 -5.92
N LYS A 27 12.89 -2.30 -5.48
CA LYS A 27 13.06 -3.59 -6.18
C LYS A 27 11.94 -3.92 -7.14
N TRP A 28 10.78 -3.28 -6.94
CA TRP A 28 9.57 -3.48 -7.73
C TRP A 28 9.06 -2.17 -8.33
N LEU A 29 8.37 -2.29 -9.45
CA LEU A 29 7.53 -1.24 -10.02
C LEU A 29 6.10 -1.69 -10.00
N THR A 30 5.17 -0.78 -9.73
CA THR A 30 3.75 -0.95 -10.02
C THR A 30 3.33 0.02 -11.11
N TYR A 31 2.35 -0.38 -11.90
CA TYR A 31 1.77 0.45 -12.97
C TYR A 31 0.42 -0.11 -13.40
N SER A 32 -0.33 0.70 -14.13
CA SER A 32 -1.55 0.26 -14.81
C SER A 32 -1.35 0.27 -16.32
N ARG A 33 -1.85 -0.73 -17.01
CA ARG A 33 -1.94 -0.77 -18.47
C ARG A 33 -3.18 -1.55 -18.93
N PRO A 34 -3.74 -1.21 -20.10
CA PRO A 34 -4.83 -1.97 -20.67
C PRO A 34 -4.42 -3.41 -21.03
N ALA A 35 -5.33 -4.34 -20.80
CA ALA A 35 -5.27 -5.69 -21.31
C ALA A 35 -5.83 -5.75 -22.76
N PRO A 36 -5.74 -6.89 -23.48
CA PRO A 36 -6.27 -7.02 -24.84
C PRO A 36 -7.77 -6.69 -24.97
N ASN A 37 -8.55 -6.90 -23.91
CA ASN A 37 -9.96 -6.52 -23.82
C ASN A 37 -10.19 -5.03 -23.52
N LYS A 38 -9.14 -4.20 -23.52
CA LYS A 38 -9.10 -2.77 -23.20
C LYS A 38 -9.39 -2.40 -21.75
N MET A 39 -9.64 -3.37 -20.86
CA MET A 39 -9.75 -3.12 -19.42
C MET A 39 -8.38 -2.84 -18.84
N SER A 40 -8.25 -1.80 -18.03
CA SER A 40 -7.01 -1.45 -17.34
C SER A 40 -6.75 -2.41 -16.19
N VAL A 41 -5.54 -2.94 -16.13
CA VAL A 41 -5.08 -3.92 -15.13
C VAL A 41 -3.86 -3.37 -14.40
N VAL A 42 -3.83 -3.56 -13.11
CA VAL A 42 -2.66 -3.24 -12.27
C VAL A 42 -1.68 -4.39 -12.29
N TYR A 43 -0.41 -4.06 -12.50
CA TYR A 43 0.71 -5.00 -12.51
C TYR A 43 1.76 -4.61 -11.49
N VAL A 44 2.51 -5.60 -11.04
CA VAL A 44 3.80 -5.42 -10.37
C VAL A 44 4.89 -6.05 -11.21
N TYR A 45 6.02 -5.36 -11.34
CA TYR A 45 7.17 -5.78 -12.12
C TYR A 45 8.40 -5.90 -11.24
N ASN A 46 9.05 -7.05 -11.27
CA ASN A 46 10.28 -7.28 -10.53
C ASN A 46 11.47 -6.83 -11.37
N LEU A 47 12.24 -5.85 -10.86
CA LEU A 47 13.36 -5.25 -11.58
C LEU A 47 14.55 -6.19 -11.76
N ALA A 48 14.72 -7.15 -10.86
CA ALA A 48 15.83 -8.11 -10.92
C ALA A 48 15.54 -9.26 -11.90
N SER A 49 14.33 -9.83 -11.84
CA SER A 49 13.96 -10.96 -12.72
C SER A 49 13.38 -10.53 -14.07
N ALA A 50 13.10 -9.24 -14.25
CA ALA A 50 12.45 -8.67 -15.43
C ALA A 50 11.11 -9.36 -15.78
N LYS A 51 10.33 -9.73 -14.75
CA LYS A 51 9.01 -10.36 -14.89
C LYS A 51 7.92 -9.48 -14.34
N GLU A 52 6.80 -9.43 -15.04
CA GLU A 52 5.57 -8.77 -14.61
C GLU A 52 4.54 -9.79 -14.11
N TYR A 53 3.72 -9.36 -13.16
CA TYR A 53 2.65 -10.17 -12.58
C TYR A 53 1.40 -9.30 -12.41
N PRO A 54 0.21 -9.78 -12.81
CA PRO A 54 -1.03 -9.06 -12.58
C PRO A 54 -1.40 -9.10 -11.10
N VAL A 55 -1.84 -7.96 -10.58
CA VAL A 55 -2.41 -7.82 -9.23
C VAL A 55 -3.93 -7.85 -9.27
N THR A 56 -4.51 -7.38 -10.38
CA THR A 56 -5.96 -7.33 -10.56
C THR A 56 -6.42 -8.22 -11.70
N GLU A 57 -7.67 -8.62 -11.63
CA GLU A 57 -8.34 -9.35 -12.70
C GLU A 57 -8.56 -8.44 -13.92
N LYS A 58 -8.79 -9.07 -15.08
CA LYS A 58 -9.01 -8.38 -16.36
C LYS A 58 -10.47 -7.99 -16.61
N TRP A 59 -11.36 -8.20 -15.64
CA TRP A 59 -12.79 -7.99 -15.80
C TRP A 59 -13.24 -6.56 -15.50
N TYR A 60 -12.44 -5.81 -14.76
CA TYR A 60 -12.77 -4.47 -14.29
C TYR A 60 -11.60 -3.53 -14.53
N ASP A 61 -11.92 -2.27 -14.85
CA ASP A 61 -10.90 -1.24 -14.89
C ASP A 61 -10.29 -1.04 -13.51
N SER A 62 -8.96 -1.13 -13.44
CA SER A 62 -8.19 -0.90 -12.22
C SER A 62 -7.01 0.02 -12.52
N SER A 63 -6.77 1.03 -11.67
CA SER A 63 -5.79 2.08 -11.92
C SER A 63 -5.23 2.67 -10.63
N SER A 64 -4.28 3.58 -10.78
CA SER A 64 -3.67 4.35 -9.69
C SER A 64 -3.09 3.48 -8.56
N PRO A 65 -2.27 2.45 -8.87
CA PRO A 65 -1.65 1.64 -7.84
C PRO A 65 -0.60 2.43 -7.06
N THR A 66 -0.60 2.27 -5.73
CA THR A 66 0.33 2.92 -4.81
C THR A 66 0.76 1.93 -3.74
N PHE A 67 2.06 1.82 -3.47
CA PHE A 67 2.55 1.02 -2.36
C PHE A 67 2.34 1.73 -1.02
N SER A 68 2.00 0.97 0.03
CA SER A 68 2.14 1.47 1.38
C SER A 68 3.61 1.67 1.73
N THR A 69 3.92 2.68 2.55
CA THR A 69 5.32 3.00 2.89
C THR A 69 6.02 1.93 3.71
N ASP A 70 5.25 1.07 4.39
CA ASP A 70 5.75 -0.11 5.11
C ASP A 70 5.98 -1.32 4.18
N GLY A 71 5.61 -1.22 2.90
CA GLY A 71 5.84 -2.25 1.89
C GLY A 71 4.99 -3.50 2.00
N LYS A 72 3.92 -3.48 2.80
CA LYS A 72 3.06 -4.66 3.02
C LYS A 72 1.85 -4.71 2.09
N TYR A 73 1.40 -3.56 1.62
CA TYR A 73 0.15 -3.41 0.87
C TYR A 73 0.37 -2.69 -0.45
N LEU A 74 -0.44 -3.05 -1.43
CA LEU A 74 -0.65 -2.29 -2.66
C LEU A 74 -2.10 -1.84 -2.70
N ILE A 75 -2.31 -0.54 -2.86
CA ILE A 75 -3.62 0.10 -2.87
C ILE A 75 -3.90 0.57 -4.29
N PHE A 76 -5.10 0.37 -4.77
CA PHE A 76 -5.51 0.77 -6.12
C PHE A 76 -7.01 1.07 -6.18
N THR A 77 -7.42 1.77 -7.22
CA THR A 77 -8.83 2.02 -7.53
C THR A 77 -9.32 1.00 -8.54
N SER A 78 -10.51 0.45 -8.34
CA SER A 78 -11.13 -0.47 -9.28
C SER A 78 -12.62 -0.21 -9.44
N ASP A 79 -13.11 -0.35 -10.69
CA ASP A 79 -14.52 -0.15 -11.07
C ASP A 79 -15.34 -1.44 -10.97
N ARG A 80 -15.10 -2.24 -9.92
CA ARG A 80 -15.77 -3.52 -9.67
C ARG A 80 -17.01 -3.42 -8.78
N ASP A 81 -17.37 -2.21 -8.34
CA ASP A 81 -18.58 -2.00 -7.58
C ASP A 81 -19.80 -1.91 -8.51
N PHE A 82 -20.75 -2.79 -8.29
CA PHE A 82 -21.97 -2.85 -9.08
C PHE A 82 -23.14 -2.36 -8.24
N ARG A 83 -23.58 -1.11 -8.50
CA ARG A 83 -24.76 -0.51 -7.86
C ARG A 83 -25.71 0.02 -8.92
N PRO A 84 -26.56 -0.84 -9.53
CA PRO A 84 -27.53 -0.40 -10.51
C PRO A 84 -28.64 0.42 -9.85
N ILE A 85 -28.99 1.56 -10.46
CA ILE A 85 -30.16 2.33 -10.12
C ILE A 85 -31.16 2.17 -11.27
N TYR A 86 -32.39 1.79 -10.94
CA TYR A 86 -33.47 1.71 -11.89
C TYR A 86 -34.19 3.04 -11.96
N SER A 87 -34.39 3.56 -13.17
CA SER A 87 -35.34 4.63 -13.39
C SER A 87 -36.77 4.06 -13.36
N ARG A 88 -37.70 4.77 -12.69
CA ARG A 88 -39.13 4.40 -12.69
C ARG A 88 -39.83 4.76 -13.96
N ILE A 89 -39.26 5.65 -14.78
CA ILE A 89 -39.92 6.23 -15.97
C ILE A 89 -39.38 5.60 -17.25
N GLU A 90 -38.10 5.29 -17.28
CA GLU A 90 -37.42 4.64 -18.39
C GLU A 90 -36.69 3.40 -17.89
N TRP A 91 -36.78 2.31 -18.62
CA TRP A 91 -36.10 1.05 -18.29
C TRP A 91 -34.56 1.13 -18.47
N ASN A 92 -34.00 2.32 -18.25
CA ASN A 92 -32.57 2.59 -18.37
C ASN A 92 -31.88 2.35 -17.05
N PHE A 93 -30.80 1.59 -17.12
CA PHE A 93 -29.89 1.35 -15.97
C PHE A 93 -28.89 2.49 -15.87
N ALA A 94 -28.82 3.12 -14.73
CA ALA A 94 -27.72 4.01 -14.38
C ALA A 94 -26.83 3.33 -13.33
N TYR A 95 -25.53 3.41 -13.53
CA TYR A 95 -24.54 2.89 -12.59
C TYR A 95 -23.87 4.08 -11.91
N THR A 96 -24.08 4.21 -10.61
CA THR A 96 -23.40 5.20 -9.78
C THR A 96 -22.38 4.51 -8.89
N ASP A 97 -21.32 5.23 -8.54
CA ASP A 97 -20.32 4.78 -7.57
C ASP A 97 -19.70 3.40 -7.88
N ARG A 98 -19.34 3.18 -9.15
CA ARG A 98 -18.67 1.93 -9.56
C ARG A 98 -17.24 1.81 -9.03
N SER A 99 -16.60 2.94 -8.78
CA SER A 99 -15.20 2.99 -8.35
C SER A 99 -15.09 2.84 -6.84
N GLY A 100 -14.31 1.89 -6.40
CA GLY A 100 -13.92 1.70 -5.01
C GLY A 100 -12.40 1.68 -4.86
N VAL A 101 -11.91 1.93 -3.65
CA VAL A 101 -10.49 1.75 -3.30
C VAL A 101 -10.33 0.35 -2.72
N TYR A 102 -9.35 -0.36 -3.24
CA TYR A 102 -9.02 -1.73 -2.88
C TYR A 102 -7.58 -1.83 -2.39
N MET A 103 -7.32 -2.82 -1.57
CA MET A 103 -5.99 -3.08 -1.03
C MET A 103 -5.67 -4.57 -1.15
N THR A 104 -4.48 -4.87 -1.69
CA THR A 104 -3.94 -6.23 -1.79
C THR A 104 -2.81 -6.39 -0.79
N MET A 105 -2.86 -7.45 0.03
CA MET A 105 -1.76 -7.88 0.88
C MET A 105 -0.68 -8.52 0.01
N LEU A 106 0.54 -7.97 0.02
CA LEU A 106 1.62 -8.40 -0.87
C LEU A 106 2.20 -9.75 -0.47
N ALA A 107 2.41 -10.00 0.82
CA ALA A 107 2.85 -11.30 1.31
C ALA A 107 1.66 -12.14 1.83
N ALA A 108 1.71 -13.45 1.59
CA ALA A 108 0.64 -14.38 1.97
C ALA A 108 0.37 -14.43 3.49
N GLY A 109 1.38 -14.18 4.31
CA GLY A 109 1.25 -14.13 5.77
C GLY A 109 0.89 -12.75 6.34
N THR A 110 0.63 -11.74 5.49
CA THR A 110 0.25 -10.40 5.96
C THR A 110 -1.22 -10.40 6.37
N PRO A 111 -1.55 -10.10 7.63
CA PRO A 111 -2.94 -10.02 8.05
C PRO A 111 -3.66 -8.85 7.39
N SER A 112 -4.96 -9.01 7.15
CA SER A 112 -5.80 -7.90 6.73
C SER A 112 -5.94 -6.90 7.87
N PRO A 113 -5.65 -5.61 7.65
CA PRO A 113 -5.72 -4.63 8.73
C PRO A 113 -7.16 -4.26 9.14
N LEU A 114 -8.16 -4.64 8.34
CA LEU A 114 -9.58 -4.38 8.60
C LEU A 114 -10.32 -5.58 9.21
N LEU A 115 -9.62 -6.70 9.42
CA LEU A 115 -10.24 -7.83 10.12
C LEU A 115 -10.33 -7.51 11.61
N PRO A 116 -11.49 -7.76 12.25
CA PRO A 116 -11.59 -7.69 13.70
C PRO A 116 -10.55 -8.62 14.32
N THR A 117 -9.80 -8.12 15.27
CA THR A 117 -8.91 -8.96 16.08
C THR A 117 -9.80 -9.73 17.02
N ASP A 118 -10.07 -10.99 16.73
CA ASP A 118 -10.81 -11.86 17.63
C ASP A 118 -10.00 -12.05 18.91
N SER A 119 -10.56 -11.59 20.03
CA SER A 119 -9.93 -11.75 21.34
C SER A 119 -9.76 -13.22 21.74
N GLU A 120 -10.56 -14.12 21.17
CA GLU A 120 -10.43 -15.57 21.36
C GLU A 120 -9.19 -16.17 20.68
N SER A 121 -8.76 -15.64 19.53
CA SER A 121 -7.57 -16.15 18.86
C SER A 121 -6.25 -15.77 19.56
N VAL A 122 -6.26 -14.74 20.42
CA VAL A 122 -5.11 -14.35 21.23
C VAL A 122 -4.89 -15.31 22.40
N ASN A 123 -5.96 -15.85 22.97
CA ASN A 123 -5.87 -16.77 24.11
C ASN A 123 -5.39 -18.17 23.75
N ILE A 124 -5.60 -18.62 22.49
CA ILE A 124 -5.13 -19.94 22.03
C ILE A 124 -3.60 -19.99 21.87
N SER A 125 -2.94 -18.84 21.68
CA SER A 125 -1.49 -18.77 21.55
C SER A 125 -0.76 -18.69 22.88
N GLU A 126 -1.42 -18.31 23.97
CA GLU A 126 -0.83 -18.27 25.31
C GLU A 126 -0.86 -19.64 26.03
N ASP A 127 -1.87 -20.46 25.75
CA ASP A 127 -1.99 -21.81 26.36
C ASP A 127 -1.01 -22.86 25.79
N LYS A 128 -0.22 -22.52 24.78
CA LYS A 128 0.85 -23.41 24.25
C LYS A 128 2.25 -23.16 24.82
N LYS A 129 2.39 -22.28 25.82
CA LYS A 129 3.68 -21.95 26.42
C LYS A 129 4.01 -22.65 27.75
N ASP A 130 3.09 -23.45 28.28
CA ASP A 130 3.27 -24.04 29.62
C ASP A 130 3.59 -25.55 29.66
N GLU A 131 4.03 -26.15 28.56
CA GLU A 131 4.60 -27.51 28.63
C GLU A 131 5.98 -27.60 27.98
N ALA A 132 7.01 -27.21 28.72
CA ALA A 132 8.32 -27.86 28.76
C ALA A 132 9.29 -27.06 29.64
N ALA A 133 9.40 -27.46 30.88
CA ALA A 133 10.60 -27.37 31.68
C ALA A 133 11.03 -28.80 32.08
N PRO A 134 12.25 -29.12 32.54
CA PRO A 134 13.23 -28.25 33.20
C PRO A 134 14.73 -28.52 32.90
N ALA A 135 15.57 -27.59 33.41
CA ALA A 135 16.95 -27.75 33.95
C ALA A 135 18.05 -28.03 32.90
N GLU A 136 19.22 -27.42 32.92
CA GLU A 136 20.16 -26.99 33.98
C GLU A 136 21.19 -25.98 33.41
N ALA A 137 21.47 -25.00 34.21
CA ALA A 137 22.71 -24.45 34.74
C ALA A 137 23.98 -24.30 33.83
N ALA A 138 24.51 -23.10 33.69
CA ALA A 138 25.67 -22.56 34.36
C ALA A 138 26.33 -21.38 33.60
N LYS A 139 26.40 -20.30 34.28
CA LYS A 139 27.47 -19.28 34.40
C LYS A 139 28.61 -19.26 33.35
N ASP A 140 28.87 -18.11 32.70
CA ASP A 140 29.93 -17.22 33.21
C ASP A 140 30.00 -15.86 32.50
N LYS A 141 30.46 -14.90 33.29
CA LYS A 141 30.69 -13.49 33.01
C LYS A 141 31.92 -13.29 32.11
N LYS A 142 31.95 -12.28 31.25
CA LYS A 142 32.93 -11.17 31.45
C LYS A 142 32.78 -10.09 30.35
N ALA A 143 32.91 -8.88 30.83
CA ALA A 143 32.91 -7.61 30.12
C ALA A 143 34.23 -7.34 29.37
N ALA A 144 34.16 -6.50 28.32
CA ALA A 144 35.16 -5.50 27.91
C ALA A 144 34.54 -4.55 26.89
N LYS A 145 34.32 -3.41 27.18
CA LYS A 145 34.85 -2.03 27.23
C LYS A 145 35.41 -1.55 25.89
N ALA A 146 34.63 -0.59 25.36
CA ALA A 146 34.95 0.63 24.61
C ALA A 146 36.04 0.64 23.54
N SER A 147 35.66 1.11 22.34
CA SER A 147 36.41 2.21 21.72
C SER A 147 35.42 3.09 20.93
N LYS A 148 35.48 4.38 21.25
CA LYS A 148 34.93 5.49 20.49
C LYS A 148 35.70 5.61 19.20
N ASP A 149 35.02 5.75 18.07
CA ASP A 149 35.53 6.66 17.08
C ASP A 149 34.36 7.34 16.36
N ALA A 150 34.50 8.63 16.21
CA ALA A 150 33.52 9.53 15.65
C ALA A 150 33.64 9.56 14.13
N GLY A 151 32.55 9.42 13.44
CA GLY A 151 32.56 9.59 11.99
C GLY A 151 31.21 9.38 11.36
N ASN A 152 30.52 10.48 11.14
CA ASN A 152 29.50 10.65 10.11
C ASN A 152 28.16 9.95 10.32
N ALA A 153 27.23 10.66 10.96
CA ALA A 153 25.82 10.33 11.04
C ALA A 153 25.15 10.41 9.66
N ALA A 154 25.29 9.37 8.86
CA ALA A 154 24.31 9.08 7.82
C ALA A 154 23.08 8.48 8.54
N SER A 155 22.00 9.25 8.58
CA SER A 155 20.68 8.84 9.05
C SER A 155 20.36 7.45 8.50
N GLY A 156 20.41 6.41 9.35
CA GLY A 156 20.08 5.05 9.00
C GLY A 156 18.59 4.96 8.64
N LYS A 157 18.27 5.11 7.36
CA LYS A 157 16.96 4.73 6.82
C LYS A 157 16.82 3.23 7.12
N LYS A 158 15.86 2.84 7.95
CA LYS A 158 15.37 1.46 7.95
C LYS A 158 14.90 1.16 6.54
N THR A 159 15.68 0.40 5.80
CA THR A 159 15.28 -0.07 4.47
C THR A 159 14.12 -1.04 4.69
N VAL A 160 12.95 -0.65 4.23
CA VAL A 160 11.80 -1.54 4.17
C VAL A 160 12.11 -2.57 3.08
N ASP A 161 11.94 -3.86 3.38
CA ASP A 161 12.05 -4.93 2.39
C ASP A 161 10.65 -5.35 1.95
N VAL A 162 10.35 -5.24 0.65
CA VAL A 162 9.03 -5.54 0.09
C VAL A 162 9.02 -6.98 -0.40
N LYS A 163 8.26 -7.82 0.29
CA LYS A 163 8.05 -9.21 -0.10
C LYS A 163 6.71 -9.33 -0.83
N ILE A 164 6.76 -9.86 -2.06
CA ILE A 164 5.55 -10.12 -2.86
C ILE A 164 5.47 -11.62 -3.16
N ASP A 165 4.45 -12.27 -2.60
CA ASP A 165 4.13 -13.66 -2.88
C ASP A 165 3.13 -13.70 -4.04
N ILE A 166 3.59 -14.17 -5.20
CA ILE A 166 2.81 -14.09 -6.46
C ILE A 166 1.61 -15.03 -6.45
N ASN A 167 1.75 -16.23 -5.86
CA ASN A 167 0.66 -17.20 -5.81
C ASN A 167 -0.51 -16.65 -4.95
N GLY A 168 -1.70 -16.59 -5.53
CA GLY A 168 -2.90 -16.07 -4.87
C GLY A 168 -2.87 -14.56 -4.60
N LEU A 169 -2.03 -13.78 -5.31
CA LEU A 169 -1.93 -12.34 -5.11
C LEU A 169 -3.26 -11.62 -5.37
N VAL A 170 -3.97 -12.02 -6.40
CA VAL A 170 -5.28 -11.45 -6.77
C VAL A 170 -6.32 -11.72 -5.68
N ASP A 171 -6.29 -12.90 -5.07
CA ASP A 171 -7.26 -13.35 -4.06
C ASP A 171 -7.09 -12.65 -2.70
N ARG A 172 -5.92 -12.06 -2.46
CA ARG A 172 -5.62 -11.31 -1.24
C ARG A 172 -6.05 -9.85 -1.30
N THR A 173 -7.05 -9.54 -2.10
CA THR A 173 -7.56 -8.18 -2.29
C THR A 173 -8.83 -7.98 -1.47
N ILE A 174 -8.86 -6.90 -0.70
CA ILE A 174 -10.02 -6.47 0.08
C ILE A 174 -10.49 -5.09 -0.38
N LYS A 175 -11.78 -4.81 -0.21
CA LYS A 175 -12.33 -3.47 -0.43
C LYS A 175 -12.16 -2.63 0.83
N LEU A 176 -11.68 -1.40 0.66
CA LEU A 176 -11.65 -0.42 1.74
C LEU A 176 -13.01 0.30 1.87
N PRO A 177 -13.43 0.71 3.08
CA PRO A 177 -14.71 1.39 3.32
C PRO A 177 -14.66 2.87 2.88
N VAL A 178 -14.09 3.12 1.69
CA VAL A 178 -13.94 4.46 1.10
C VAL A 178 -14.45 4.47 -0.32
N GLY A 179 -15.01 5.59 -0.75
CA GLY A 179 -15.44 5.79 -2.12
C GLY A 179 -14.27 5.82 -3.11
N GLY A 180 -14.57 5.78 -4.40
CA GLY A 180 -13.54 5.84 -5.44
C GLY A 180 -12.70 7.11 -5.32
N SER A 181 -11.41 6.95 -5.19
CA SER A 181 -10.41 8.01 -5.17
C SER A 181 -9.22 7.59 -6.02
N ARG A 182 -8.56 8.54 -6.65
CA ARG A 182 -7.32 8.32 -7.42
C ARG A 182 -6.11 9.00 -6.80
N SER A 183 -6.31 9.64 -5.66
CA SER A 183 -5.25 10.33 -4.93
C SER A 183 -5.28 9.85 -3.49
N TYR A 184 -4.38 8.95 -3.18
CA TYR A 184 -4.25 8.37 -1.84
C TYR A 184 -2.80 7.93 -1.59
N PHE A 185 -2.47 7.77 -0.34
CA PHE A 185 -1.26 7.09 0.10
C PHE A 185 -1.48 6.47 1.48
N SER A 186 -0.63 5.52 1.86
CA SER A 186 -0.75 4.82 3.13
C SER A 186 0.62 4.58 3.78
N ASP A 187 0.66 4.66 5.10
CA ASP A 187 1.82 4.25 5.92
C ASP A 187 1.74 2.77 6.38
N GLY A 188 0.67 2.08 6.00
CA GLY A 188 0.38 0.71 6.41
C GLY A 188 -0.54 0.59 7.62
N LYS A 189 -0.84 1.71 8.31
CA LYS A 189 -1.82 1.80 9.41
C LYS A 189 -2.98 2.71 9.09
N LYS A 190 -2.75 3.72 8.28
CA LYS A 190 -3.74 4.72 7.86
C LYS A 190 -3.70 4.90 6.35
N LEU A 191 -4.83 5.30 5.79
CA LEU A 191 -4.98 5.70 4.40
C LEU A 191 -5.41 7.15 4.34
N TRP A 192 -4.61 7.98 3.75
CA TRP A 192 -4.99 9.34 3.36
C TRP A 192 -5.54 9.30 1.94
N TYR A 193 -6.73 9.80 1.75
CA TYR A 193 -7.38 9.84 0.44
C TYR A 193 -8.15 11.13 0.24
N ARG A 194 -8.41 11.47 -1.00
CA ARG A 194 -9.17 12.67 -1.34
C ARG A 194 -10.54 12.27 -1.87
N ASP A 195 -11.57 12.89 -1.29
CA ASP A 195 -12.95 12.83 -1.77
C ASP A 195 -13.48 14.23 -2.12
N GLY A 196 -14.78 14.33 -2.48
CA GLY A 196 -15.42 15.61 -2.79
C GLY A 196 -15.45 16.61 -1.65
N ARG A 197 -15.21 16.19 -0.41
CA ARG A 197 -15.19 17.03 0.81
C ARG A 197 -13.78 17.47 1.20
N GLY A 198 -12.75 16.91 0.59
CA GLY A 198 -11.36 17.22 0.87
C GLY A 198 -10.50 16.01 1.19
N THR A 199 -9.44 16.19 1.98
CA THR A 199 -8.58 15.10 2.42
C THR A 199 -9.19 14.41 3.64
N GLN A 200 -9.33 13.10 3.56
CA GLN A 200 -9.83 12.23 4.61
C GLN A 200 -8.73 11.25 5.04
N VAL A 201 -8.82 10.79 6.26
CA VAL A 201 -7.93 9.76 6.82
C VAL A 201 -8.78 8.59 7.29
N LEU A 202 -8.55 7.42 6.71
CA LEU A 202 -9.10 6.16 7.20
C LEU A 202 -8.05 5.52 8.11
N ASP A 203 -8.42 5.29 9.35
CA ASP A 203 -7.62 4.49 10.28
C ASP A 203 -7.99 3.00 10.13
N PHE A 204 -7.01 2.15 9.88
CA PHE A 204 -7.25 0.73 9.61
C PHE A 204 -7.64 -0.04 10.87
N GLU A 205 -7.15 0.36 12.04
CA GLU A 205 -7.45 -0.32 13.31
C GLU A 205 -8.90 -0.08 13.74
N THR A 206 -9.37 1.15 13.59
CA THR A 206 -10.74 1.52 13.99
C THR A 206 -11.76 1.40 12.85
N GLY A 207 -11.31 1.32 11.59
CA GLY A 207 -12.16 1.33 10.40
C GLY A 207 -12.91 2.66 10.18
N LYS A 208 -12.55 3.72 10.90
CA LYS A 208 -13.22 5.03 10.83
C LYS A 208 -12.47 6.00 9.94
N SER A 209 -13.24 6.81 9.20
CA SER A 209 -12.70 7.90 8.39
C SER A 209 -12.98 9.24 9.07
N GLU A 210 -11.95 10.08 9.15
CA GLU A 210 -12.02 11.41 9.71
C GLU A 210 -11.49 12.44 8.71
N GLN A 211 -12.00 13.68 8.78
CA GLN A 211 -11.51 14.74 7.91
C GLN A 211 -10.15 15.23 8.40
N CYS A 212 -9.18 15.26 7.49
CA CYS A 212 -7.87 15.82 7.77
C CYS A 212 -7.94 17.35 7.76
N SER A 213 -7.52 17.99 8.86
CA SER A 213 -7.49 19.45 8.98
C SER A 213 -6.44 20.13 8.11
N GLU A 214 -5.48 19.38 7.61
CA GLU A 214 -4.29 19.90 6.92
C GLU A 214 -4.47 20.11 5.41
N GLY A 215 -5.65 19.90 4.87
CA GLY A 215 -5.95 20.09 3.45
C GLY A 215 -5.35 19.00 2.57
N MET A 216 -4.97 19.36 1.32
CA MET A 216 -4.34 18.41 0.42
C MET A 216 -2.91 18.13 0.85
N VAL A 217 -2.62 16.88 1.14
CA VAL A 217 -1.29 16.43 1.54
C VAL A 217 -0.63 15.70 0.38
N ILE A 218 0.55 16.15 -0.01
CA ILE A 218 1.41 15.43 -0.96
C ILE A 218 2.56 14.84 -0.16
N TYR A 219 2.63 13.53 -0.16
CA TYR A 219 3.67 12.77 0.52
C TYR A 219 4.63 12.15 -0.49
N ARG A 220 5.91 12.15 -0.16
CA ARG A 220 6.94 11.44 -0.90
C ARG A 220 7.48 10.31 -0.04
N PRO A 221 7.43 9.04 -0.50
CA PRO A 221 7.95 7.91 0.25
C PRO A 221 9.40 8.16 0.72
N GLY A 222 9.63 8.03 2.01
CA GLY A 222 10.95 8.19 2.61
C GLY A 222 11.27 9.59 3.14
N ASP A 223 10.42 10.59 2.94
CA ASP A 223 10.56 11.90 3.57
C ASP A 223 9.80 11.93 4.91
N LYS A 224 10.36 12.63 5.90
CA LYS A 224 9.70 12.84 7.20
C LYS A 224 8.68 13.97 7.18
N LYS A 225 8.55 14.65 6.05
CA LYS A 225 7.68 15.81 5.86
C LYS A 225 6.79 15.61 4.64
N ALA A 226 5.55 16.00 4.79
CA ALA A 226 4.59 16.11 3.71
C ALA A 226 4.34 17.59 3.36
N LEU A 227 3.92 17.84 2.13
CA LEU A 227 3.47 19.16 1.70
C LEU A 227 1.95 19.24 1.87
N SER A 228 1.49 20.23 2.62
CA SER A 228 0.07 20.53 2.81
C SER A 228 -0.30 21.85 2.15
N THR A 229 -1.50 21.91 1.56
CA THR A 229 -2.08 23.13 0.98
C THR A 229 -3.19 23.72 1.85
N ALA A 230 -3.01 23.77 3.15
CA ALA A 230 -3.97 24.43 4.02
C ALA A 230 -4.06 25.94 3.68
N LYS A 231 -5.29 26.44 3.53
CA LYS A 231 -5.57 27.89 3.26
C LYS A 231 -4.86 28.46 2.02
N GLY A 232 -4.67 27.64 0.97
CA GLY A 232 -4.07 28.08 -0.29
C GLY A 232 -2.56 28.37 -0.26
N LYS A 233 -1.88 28.03 0.84
CA LYS A 233 -0.42 28.11 0.96
C LYS A 233 0.19 26.74 1.14
N TRP A 234 1.31 26.50 0.46
CA TRP A 234 2.10 25.30 0.65
C TRP A 234 2.90 25.37 1.95
N THR A 235 2.68 24.45 2.84
CA THR A 235 3.42 24.32 4.10
C THR A 235 3.98 22.91 4.24
N ALA A 236 5.19 22.80 4.77
CA ALA A 236 5.75 21.51 5.12
C ALA A 236 5.22 21.10 6.50
N VAL A 237 4.48 20.00 6.56
CA VAL A 237 3.95 19.43 7.80
C VAL A 237 4.74 18.17 8.16
N ASN A 238 4.93 17.95 9.46
CA ASN A 238 5.51 16.69 9.91
C ASN A 238 4.45 15.61 9.73
N PHE A 239 4.85 14.55 9.04
CA PHE A 239 4.00 13.39 8.86
C PHE A 239 4.27 12.40 9.99
N PRO A 240 3.23 11.81 10.60
CA PRO A 240 3.39 10.86 11.69
C PRO A 240 4.13 9.60 11.27
#